data_bace1b0826df234f481521eff6e2e9cd
#
_entry.id   bace1b0826df234f481521eff6e2e9cd
#
_cell.length_a   1.000
_cell.length_b   1.000
_cell.length_c   1.000
_cell.angle_alpha   90.00
_cell.angle_beta   90.00
_cell.angle_gamma   90.00
#
_symmetry.space_group_name_H-M   'P 1'
#
loop_
_entity.id
_entity.type
_entity.pdbx_description
1 polymer ?
#
loop_
_entity_poly.entity_id
_entity_poly.type
_entity_poly.pdbx_seq_one_letter_code
_entity_poly.pdbx_strand_id
1 'polypeptide(L)'
;MKKQIFLFFLVIPSLTTFGQVEKMTELYKLIKEKDSLLFNIGFNTCDIKQFENLVSESFEFYHDQEGITNSKAQFISGIQNGLCKLLYKPKRVVLENTMEVFPLEKNGVMYGAIQTGIHNFYAVEDNKSEYLTSIAKFTHVWMLENGDFKLTRVLSYDHKDFEKPFDTNLLFIDKSETERWLKQKHIPALGIGFITDGKIEQISVFGELQTNEPAPINTIWNVASMTKPITAIIALKLIDAGKWDLDEPIYKYYTDPDVANDPRAKLLTTRIILSHQTGFPNWRGNNADEKLSFEFKPGTKYQYSGEGYEYLRKALEKKFKKSLEQLASELIFNPLKMKDTRFIWDDKMDSTRFAKWHNEKGEVYVTQKNTTANAADNLLTTVEDYSKFLVHILNGAGLSDKLYKEMIADQVRINDFKHFGLGWWVDESINKNKDFALVHGGDDIGVHTISFIIPNTKQALLIFTNCDNGTDAFAEILVKILGKDGEGILNIEMK
;
A
#
# COMPACT_ATOMS: atom_id res chain seq x y z
N MET A 1 -56.00 -74.43 -13.52
CA MET A 1 -55.04 -73.65 -14.32
C MET A 1 -53.93 -73.13 -13.40
N LYS A 2 -52.79 -73.77 -13.40
CA LYS A 2 -51.59 -73.44 -12.59
C LYS A 2 -50.73 -72.46 -13.45
N LYS A 3 -50.53 -71.23 -13.02
CA LYS A 3 -49.53 -70.33 -13.62
C LYS A 3 -48.18 -70.63 -13.05
N GLN A 4 -47.25 -71.10 -13.90
CA GLN A 4 -45.82 -71.14 -13.59
C GLN A 4 -45.22 -69.80 -13.80
N ILE A 5 -44.54 -69.25 -12.76
CA ILE A 5 -43.74 -68.04 -12.79
C ILE A 5 -42.31 -68.51 -13.10
N PHE A 6 -41.78 -68.12 -14.28
CA PHE A 6 -40.36 -68.26 -14.63
C PHE A 6 -39.57 -67.09 -14.02
N LEU A 7 -38.70 -67.36 -13.07
CA LEU A 7 -37.76 -66.37 -12.54
C LEU A 7 -36.52 -66.36 -13.47
N PHE A 8 -36.36 -65.28 -14.21
CA PHE A 8 -35.11 -65.01 -14.95
C PHE A 8 -34.07 -64.43 -13.98
N PHE A 9 -33.02 -65.26 -13.68
CA PHE A 9 -31.82 -64.74 -13.02
C PHE A 9 -31.00 -63.94 -14.04
N LEU A 10 -31.00 -62.63 -13.91
CA LEU A 10 -30.06 -61.72 -14.63
C LEU A 10 -28.67 -61.84 -13.96
N VAL A 11 -27.78 -62.63 -14.54
CA VAL A 11 -26.35 -62.60 -14.18
C VAL A 11 -25.77 -61.33 -14.77
N ILE A 12 -25.59 -60.28 -13.92
CA ILE A 12 -24.85 -59.09 -14.28
C ILE A 12 -23.37 -59.48 -14.19
N PRO A 13 -22.59 -59.46 -15.30
CA PRO A 13 -21.15 -59.61 -15.19
C PRO A 13 -20.59 -58.42 -14.40
N SER A 14 -19.92 -58.67 -13.29
CA SER A 14 -19.13 -57.67 -12.58
C SER A 14 -18.04 -57.18 -13.54
N LEU A 15 -18.27 -56.02 -14.15
CA LEU A 15 -17.22 -55.25 -14.79
C LEU A 15 -16.22 -54.88 -13.70
N THR A 16 -15.13 -55.61 -13.59
CA THR A 16 -13.96 -55.15 -12.86
C THR A 16 -13.42 -53.93 -13.59
N THR A 17 -13.79 -52.74 -13.13
CA THR A 17 -13.16 -51.51 -13.55
C THR A 17 -11.72 -51.56 -13.02
N PHE A 18 -10.76 -51.78 -13.92
CA PHE A 18 -9.35 -51.51 -13.65
C PHE A 18 -9.18 -50.02 -13.44
N GLY A 19 -9.14 -49.60 -12.18
CA GLY A 19 -9.03 -48.24 -11.75
C GLY A 19 -7.87 -48.04 -10.77
N GLN A 20 -7.83 -46.90 -10.17
CA GLN A 20 -6.93 -46.55 -9.07
C GLN A 20 -6.88 -47.70 -8.03
N VAL A 21 -5.67 -48.07 -7.59
CA VAL A 21 -5.51 -49.01 -6.49
C VAL A 21 -5.78 -48.34 -5.14
N GLU A 22 -6.37 -49.09 -4.22
CA GLU A 22 -6.61 -48.62 -2.87
C GLU A 22 -5.29 -48.26 -2.17
N LYS A 23 -5.31 -47.23 -1.34
CA LYS A 23 -4.13 -46.70 -0.61
C LYS A 23 -3.44 -47.69 0.30
N MET A 24 -4.09 -48.78 0.62
CA MET A 24 -3.53 -49.88 1.44
C MET A 24 -2.86 -51.00 0.64
N THR A 25 -2.89 -50.95 -0.69
CA THR A 25 -2.24 -51.99 -1.54
C THR A 25 -0.72 -51.90 -1.47
N GLU A 26 -0.06 -53.00 -1.68
CA GLU A 26 1.42 -53.07 -1.70
C GLU A 26 2.01 -52.22 -2.81
N LEU A 27 1.37 -52.14 -3.99
CA LEU A 27 1.81 -51.28 -5.07
C LEU A 27 1.76 -49.82 -4.68
N TYR A 28 0.65 -49.36 -4.07
CA TYR A 28 0.54 -47.96 -3.61
C TYR A 28 1.64 -47.60 -2.61
N LYS A 29 1.87 -48.47 -1.62
CA LYS A 29 2.90 -48.26 -0.60
C LYS A 29 4.30 -48.20 -1.21
N LEU A 30 4.61 -49.10 -2.15
CA LEU A 30 5.90 -49.15 -2.82
C LEU A 30 6.16 -47.89 -3.65
N ILE A 31 5.19 -47.45 -4.45
CA ILE A 31 5.34 -46.24 -5.27
C ILE A 31 5.44 -44.99 -4.38
N LYS A 32 4.68 -44.92 -3.29
CA LYS A 32 4.79 -43.84 -2.29
C LYS A 32 6.18 -43.82 -1.63
N GLU A 33 6.74 -44.97 -1.30
CA GLU A 33 8.10 -45.04 -0.76
C GLU A 33 9.15 -44.57 -1.77
N LYS A 34 9.06 -44.99 -3.05
CA LYS A 34 9.95 -44.51 -4.12
C LYS A 34 9.83 -42.99 -4.34
N ASP A 35 8.61 -42.48 -4.34
CA ASP A 35 8.38 -40.99 -4.40
C ASP A 35 9.02 -40.28 -3.20
N SER A 36 8.89 -40.85 -2.00
CA SER A 36 9.50 -40.28 -0.79
C SER A 36 11.03 -40.28 -0.84
N LEU A 37 11.65 -41.37 -1.30
CA LEU A 37 13.10 -41.40 -1.49
C LEU A 37 13.58 -40.39 -2.51
N LEU A 38 12.84 -40.23 -3.62
CA LEU A 38 13.23 -39.31 -4.69
C LEU A 38 13.05 -37.84 -4.28
N PHE A 39 11.95 -37.52 -3.60
CA PHE A 39 11.59 -36.12 -3.33
C PHE A 39 11.81 -35.68 -1.88
N ASN A 40 11.35 -36.44 -0.88
CA ASN A 40 11.56 -36.03 0.51
C ASN A 40 13.04 -36.14 0.92
N ILE A 41 13.80 -37.08 0.32
CA ILE A 41 15.23 -37.22 0.54
C ILE A 41 16.00 -36.57 -0.60
N GLY A 42 15.88 -37.05 -1.85
CA GLY A 42 16.64 -36.56 -2.98
C GLY A 42 16.48 -35.07 -3.20
N PHE A 43 15.26 -34.60 -3.41
CA PHE A 43 14.94 -33.19 -3.71
C PHE A 43 15.09 -32.27 -2.48
N ASN A 44 14.43 -32.61 -1.37
CA ASN A 44 14.37 -31.73 -0.20
C ASN A 44 15.70 -31.62 0.58
N THR A 45 16.61 -32.59 0.43
CA THR A 45 17.93 -32.56 1.09
C THR A 45 19.11 -32.47 0.11
N CYS A 46 18.85 -32.40 -1.19
CA CYS A 46 19.86 -32.43 -2.24
C CYS A 46 20.73 -33.71 -2.24
N ASP A 47 20.17 -34.85 -1.85
CA ASP A 47 20.84 -36.14 -1.97
C ASP A 47 20.76 -36.68 -3.41
N ILE A 48 21.72 -36.31 -4.23
CA ILE A 48 21.80 -36.61 -5.66
C ILE A 48 21.78 -38.13 -5.93
N LYS A 49 22.27 -38.95 -5.00
CA LYS A 49 22.30 -40.42 -5.14
C LYS A 49 20.90 -41.01 -5.29
N GLN A 50 19.88 -40.40 -4.72
CA GLN A 50 18.51 -40.87 -4.88
C GLN A 50 18.07 -40.79 -6.34
N PHE A 51 18.41 -39.69 -7.04
CA PHE A 51 18.12 -39.53 -8.46
C PHE A 51 18.92 -40.49 -9.34
N GLU A 52 20.23 -40.67 -9.03
CA GLU A 52 21.06 -41.65 -9.72
C GLU A 52 20.49 -43.06 -9.66
N ASN A 53 19.94 -43.43 -8.51
CA ASN A 53 19.42 -44.78 -8.27
C ASN A 53 17.97 -45.02 -8.79
N LEU A 54 17.10 -44.02 -8.71
CA LEU A 54 15.67 -44.17 -8.97
C LEU A 54 15.24 -43.69 -10.35
N VAL A 55 16.01 -42.84 -11.01
CA VAL A 55 15.70 -42.33 -12.36
C VAL A 55 16.26 -43.27 -13.43
N SER A 56 15.43 -43.65 -14.42
CA SER A 56 15.81 -44.48 -15.57
C SER A 56 16.79 -43.78 -16.50
N GLU A 57 17.62 -44.53 -17.23
CA GLU A 57 18.47 -43.99 -18.29
C GLU A 57 17.64 -43.42 -19.47
N SER A 58 16.40 -43.90 -19.66
CA SER A 58 15.46 -43.43 -20.69
C SER A 58 14.56 -42.29 -20.21
N PHE A 59 14.97 -41.53 -19.19
CA PHE A 59 14.19 -40.50 -18.51
C PHE A 59 13.87 -39.30 -19.38
N GLU A 60 12.64 -38.81 -19.26
CA GLU A 60 12.19 -37.51 -19.77
C GLU A 60 11.34 -36.77 -18.74
N PHE A 61 11.51 -35.47 -18.66
CA PHE A 61 10.74 -34.57 -17.80
C PHE A 61 10.08 -33.47 -18.65
N TYR A 62 8.80 -33.30 -18.48
CA TYR A 62 7.98 -32.28 -19.15
C TYR A 62 7.46 -31.30 -18.12
N HIS A 63 7.84 -30.05 -18.26
CA HIS A 63 7.44 -28.97 -17.37
C HIS A 63 6.71 -27.89 -18.18
N ASP A 64 5.53 -27.46 -17.74
CA ASP A 64 4.69 -26.51 -18.49
C ASP A 64 5.30 -25.10 -18.64
N GLN A 65 6.20 -24.71 -17.72
CA GLN A 65 6.87 -23.40 -17.75
C GLN A 65 8.32 -23.50 -18.24
N GLU A 66 9.05 -24.59 -17.94
CA GLU A 66 10.49 -24.70 -18.23
C GLU A 66 10.79 -25.60 -19.46
N GLY A 67 9.77 -26.26 -20.03
CA GLY A 67 9.91 -27.08 -21.21
C GLY A 67 10.35 -28.52 -20.91
N ILE A 68 11.16 -29.10 -21.82
CA ILE A 68 11.51 -30.54 -21.79
C ILE A 68 12.96 -30.76 -21.39
N THR A 69 13.18 -31.68 -20.46
CA THR A 69 14.49 -32.26 -20.12
C THR A 69 14.55 -33.68 -20.64
N ASN A 70 15.42 -33.99 -21.60
CA ASN A 70 15.41 -35.21 -22.40
C ASN A 70 16.35 -36.29 -21.93
N SER A 71 17.01 -36.12 -20.76
CA SER A 71 17.94 -37.15 -20.24
C SER A 71 18.09 -37.09 -18.71
N LYS A 72 18.38 -38.22 -18.12
CA LYS A 72 18.74 -38.36 -16.71
C LYS A 72 19.91 -37.44 -16.34
N ALA A 73 20.98 -37.39 -17.15
CA ALA A 73 22.16 -36.57 -16.87
C ALA A 73 21.82 -35.07 -16.83
N GLN A 74 21.01 -34.59 -17.77
CA GLN A 74 20.57 -33.20 -17.80
C GLN A 74 19.67 -32.88 -16.58
N PHE A 75 18.75 -33.77 -16.22
CA PHE A 75 17.88 -33.60 -15.06
C PHE A 75 18.69 -33.55 -13.75
N ILE A 76 19.62 -34.46 -13.52
CA ILE A 76 20.48 -34.50 -12.33
C ILE A 76 21.35 -33.23 -12.27
N SER A 77 21.90 -32.76 -13.40
CA SER A 77 22.68 -31.53 -13.48
C SER A 77 21.82 -30.30 -13.13
N GLY A 78 20.57 -30.24 -13.58
CA GLY A 78 19.61 -29.17 -13.23
C GLY A 78 19.33 -29.13 -11.72
N ILE A 79 19.14 -30.28 -11.09
CA ILE A 79 18.98 -30.38 -9.64
C ILE A 79 20.25 -29.92 -8.92
N GLN A 80 21.41 -30.49 -9.25
CA GLN A 80 22.66 -30.24 -8.55
C GLN A 80 23.20 -28.82 -8.70
N ASN A 81 23.16 -28.27 -9.93
CA ASN A 81 23.77 -26.98 -10.27
C ASN A 81 22.77 -25.81 -10.30
N GLY A 82 21.47 -26.11 -10.37
CA GLY A 82 20.39 -25.13 -10.32
C GLY A 82 19.71 -25.12 -8.95
N LEU A 83 18.80 -26.07 -8.74
CA LEU A 83 17.91 -26.12 -7.57
C LEU A 83 18.66 -26.15 -6.23
N CYS A 84 19.73 -26.98 -6.12
CA CYS A 84 20.56 -27.08 -4.91
C CYS A 84 21.50 -25.89 -4.68
N LYS A 85 21.53 -24.90 -5.59
CA LYS A 85 22.32 -23.66 -5.46
C LYS A 85 21.48 -22.42 -5.19
N LEU A 86 20.15 -22.59 -5.03
CA LEU A 86 19.29 -21.49 -4.66
C LEU A 86 19.66 -20.90 -3.28
N LEU A 87 19.35 -19.63 -3.07
CA LEU A 87 19.59 -18.92 -1.80
C LEU A 87 18.69 -19.43 -0.66
N TYR A 88 17.71 -20.26 -0.98
CA TYR A 88 16.82 -20.94 -0.05
C TYR A 88 16.80 -22.44 -0.36
N LYS A 89 16.41 -23.25 0.60
CA LYS A 89 16.21 -24.69 0.37
C LYS A 89 14.81 -24.93 -0.18
N PRO A 90 14.68 -25.47 -1.40
CA PRO A 90 13.39 -25.87 -1.92
C PRO A 90 12.88 -27.11 -1.20
N LYS A 91 11.58 -27.15 -0.91
CA LYS A 91 10.92 -28.27 -0.26
C LYS A 91 9.65 -28.62 -1.02
N ARG A 92 9.56 -29.84 -1.52
CA ARG A 92 8.35 -30.41 -2.14
C ARG A 92 7.54 -31.20 -1.12
N VAL A 93 6.24 -31.05 -1.11
CA VAL A 93 5.30 -31.80 -0.27
C VAL A 93 4.12 -32.27 -1.13
N VAL A 94 3.92 -33.57 -1.22
CA VAL A 94 2.73 -34.16 -1.89
C VAL A 94 1.52 -33.99 -1.00
N LEU A 95 0.39 -33.58 -1.57
CA LEU A 95 -0.90 -33.61 -0.91
C LEU A 95 -1.44 -35.05 -0.95
N GLU A 96 -1.21 -35.82 0.12
CA GLU A 96 -1.47 -37.28 0.18
C GLU A 96 -2.90 -37.68 -0.19
N ASN A 97 -3.88 -36.81 0.06
CA ASN A 97 -5.27 -37.05 -0.29
C ASN A 97 -5.54 -36.98 -1.80
N THR A 98 -4.62 -36.45 -2.57
CA THR A 98 -4.70 -36.32 -4.04
C THR A 98 -3.88 -37.35 -4.78
N MET A 99 -3.03 -38.09 -4.06
CA MET A 99 -2.16 -39.10 -4.68
C MET A 99 -2.95 -40.32 -5.08
N GLU A 100 -2.81 -40.72 -6.35
CA GLU A 100 -3.41 -41.89 -6.94
C GLU A 100 -2.35 -42.74 -7.64
N VAL A 101 -2.51 -44.08 -7.64
CA VAL A 101 -1.61 -44.99 -8.32
C VAL A 101 -2.43 -45.94 -9.17
N PHE A 102 -2.00 -46.17 -10.41
CA PHE A 102 -2.64 -47.04 -11.39
C PHE A 102 -1.61 -48.06 -11.90
N PRO A 103 -1.87 -49.39 -11.80
CA PRO A 103 -0.97 -50.40 -12.35
C PRO A 103 -0.97 -50.35 -13.88
N LEU A 104 0.18 -50.62 -14.48
CA LEU A 104 0.34 -50.86 -15.91
C LEU A 104 0.58 -52.34 -16.12
N GLU A 105 -0.39 -53.01 -16.71
CA GLU A 105 -0.36 -54.48 -16.91
C GLU A 105 -0.60 -54.84 -18.37
N LYS A 106 0.06 -55.94 -18.81
CA LYS A 106 -0.19 -56.56 -20.09
C LYS A 106 -0.33 -58.07 -19.89
N ASN A 107 -1.46 -58.61 -20.26
CA ASN A 107 -1.78 -60.03 -20.09
C ASN A 107 -1.64 -60.53 -18.65
N GLY A 108 -2.03 -59.70 -17.67
CA GLY A 108 -1.93 -60.01 -16.24
C GLY A 108 -0.53 -59.90 -15.65
N VAL A 109 0.43 -59.40 -16.41
CA VAL A 109 1.80 -59.17 -15.94
C VAL A 109 2.03 -57.64 -15.79
N MET A 110 2.33 -57.21 -14.57
CA MET A 110 2.66 -55.83 -14.28
C MET A 110 4.02 -55.46 -14.89
N TYR A 111 4.08 -54.31 -15.61
CA TYR A 111 5.29 -53.80 -16.20
C TYR A 111 5.61 -52.36 -15.75
N GLY A 112 4.70 -51.71 -15.00
CA GLY A 112 4.88 -50.35 -14.52
C GLY A 112 3.72 -49.85 -13.66
N ALA A 113 3.76 -48.60 -13.32
CA ALA A 113 2.70 -47.87 -12.63
C ALA A 113 2.65 -46.41 -13.06
N ILE A 114 1.47 -45.80 -13.08
CA ILE A 114 1.28 -44.37 -13.16
C ILE A 114 0.93 -43.87 -11.76
N GLN A 115 1.62 -42.81 -11.33
CA GLN A 115 1.33 -42.04 -10.11
C GLN A 115 0.91 -40.65 -10.49
N THR A 116 -0.20 -40.16 -9.94
CA THR A 116 -0.65 -38.78 -10.12
C THR A 116 -0.89 -38.09 -8.77
N GLY A 117 -0.96 -36.80 -8.76
CA GLY A 117 -1.29 -36.04 -7.56
C GLY A 117 -1.04 -34.55 -7.71
N ILE A 118 -1.18 -33.86 -6.58
CA ILE A 118 -0.86 -32.44 -6.43
C ILE A 118 0.30 -32.33 -5.44
N HIS A 119 1.22 -31.43 -5.71
CA HIS A 119 2.32 -31.12 -4.79
C HIS A 119 2.45 -29.63 -4.58
N ASN A 120 2.86 -29.27 -3.38
CA ASN A 120 3.21 -27.92 -2.99
C ASN A 120 4.73 -27.80 -2.95
N PHE A 121 5.24 -26.65 -3.40
CA PHE A 121 6.64 -26.27 -3.25
C PHE A 121 6.76 -25.15 -2.26
N TYR A 122 7.73 -25.24 -1.35
CA TYR A 122 8.03 -24.24 -0.34
C TYR A 122 9.48 -23.79 -0.47
N ALA A 123 9.73 -22.54 -0.14
CA ALA A 123 11.06 -22.03 0.16
C ALA A 123 11.30 -22.09 1.67
N VAL A 124 12.45 -22.64 2.07
CA VAL A 124 12.91 -22.71 3.46
C VAL A 124 14.16 -21.85 3.58
N GLU A 125 14.06 -20.70 4.24
CA GLU A 125 15.14 -19.77 4.53
C GLU A 125 15.61 -19.97 5.97
N ASP A 126 16.93 -19.76 6.24
CA ASP A 126 17.46 -19.89 7.60
C ASP A 126 16.78 -18.88 8.56
N ASN A 127 16.35 -19.38 9.71
CA ASN A 127 15.67 -18.59 10.77
C ASN A 127 14.37 -17.90 10.36
N LYS A 128 13.70 -18.35 9.28
CA LYS A 128 12.39 -17.86 8.85
C LYS A 128 11.39 -18.98 8.75
N SER A 129 10.12 -18.65 8.79
CA SER A 129 9.04 -19.60 8.48
C SER A 129 9.10 -19.95 7.00
N GLU A 130 8.92 -21.25 6.67
CA GLU A 130 8.76 -21.67 5.29
C GLU A 130 7.53 -21.04 4.66
N TYR A 131 7.60 -20.70 3.38
CA TYR A 131 6.49 -20.13 2.64
C TYR A 131 6.27 -20.86 1.31
N LEU A 132 4.99 -20.91 0.90
CA LEU A 132 4.57 -21.56 -0.34
C LEU A 132 5.06 -20.74 -1.53
N THR A 133 5.72 -21.39 -2.49
CA THR A 133 6.19 -20.78 -3.74
C THR A 133 5.39 -21.19 -4.95
N SER A 134 4.95 -22.45 -5.03
CA SER A 134 4.05 -22.89 -6.09
C SER A 134 3.26 -24.13 -5.71
N ILE A 135 2.16 -24.37 -6.43
CA ILE A 135 1.37 -25.60 -6.42
C ILE A 135 1.32 -26.10 -7.86
N ALA A 136 1.51 -27.40 -8.05
CA ALA A 136 1.38 -28.00 -9.36
C ALA A 136 0.73 -29.40 -9.30
N LYS A 137 0.22 -29.85 -10.44
CA LYS A 137 -0.15 -31.25 -10.66
C LYS A 137 1.04 -32.02 -11.20
N PHE A 138 1.12 -33.29 -10.86
CA PHE A 138 2.14 -34.15 -11.44
C PHE A 138 1.58 -35.47 -11.92
N THR A 139 2.27 -36.05 -12.91
CA THR A 139 2.10 -37.43 -13.36
C THR A 139 3.48 -38.02 -13.51
N HIS A 140 3.73 -39.13 -12.79
CA HIS A 140 4.95 -39.93 -12.85
C HIS A 140 4.65 -41.26 -13.50
N VAL A 141 5.51 -41.72 -14.40
CA VAL A 141 5.48 -43.08 -14.98
C VAL A 141 6.67 -43.83 -14.43
N TRP A 142 6.36 -44.85 -13.64
CA TRP A 142 7.32 -45.80 -13.07
C TRP A 142 7.32 -47.06 -13.90
N MET A 143 8.47 -47.46 -14.44
CA MET A 143 8.61 -48.70 -15.20
C MET A 143 9.39 -49.75 -14.39
N LEU A 144 9.01 -51.00 -14.53
CA LEU A 144 9.72 -52.10 -13.88
C LEU A 144 10.96 -52.46 -14.72
N GLU A 145 12.15 -52.09 -14.24
CA GLU A 145 13.45 -52.37 -14.87
C GLU A 145 14.26 -53.31 -13.96
N ASN A 146 14.64 -54.47 -14.45
CA ASN A 146 15.41 -55.46 -13.68
C ASN A 146 14.80 -55.81 -12.30
N GLY A 147 13.49 -55.83 -12.20
CA GLY A 147 12.78 -56.14 -10.97
C GLY A 147 12.59 -54.97 -9.98
N ASP A 148 13.01 -53.76 -10.34
CA ASP A 148 12.80 -52.55 -9.53
C ASP A 148 12.12 -51.44 -10.32
N PHE A 149 11.27 -50.63 -9.64
CA PHE A 149 10.60 -49.50 -10.28
C PHE A 149 11.58 -48.33 -10.48
N LYS A 150 11.71 -47.86 -11.72
CA LYS A 150 12.48 -46.67 -12.11
C LYS A 150 11.55 -45.62 -12.69
N LEU A 151 11.81 -44.36 -12.34
CA LEU A 151 11.08 -43.20 -12.86
C LEU A 151 11.53 -42.93 -14.30
N THR A 152 10.61 -43.06 -15.27
CA THR A 152 10.93 -42.87 -16.70
C THR A 152 10.34 -41.62 -17.28
N ARG A 153 9.19 -41.19 -16.79
CA ARG A 153 8.52 -39.93 -17.26
C ARG A 153 8.01 -39.16 -16.08
N VAL A 154 8.22 -37.86 -16.11
CA VAL A 154 7.66 -36.88 -15.18
C VAL A 154 6.95 -35.80 -15.98
N LEU A 155 5.72 -35.52 -15.65
CA LEU A 155 4.98 -34.39 -16.09
C LEU A 155 4.69 -33.50 -14.86
N SER A 156 5.07 -32.24 -14.89
CA SER A 156 4.72 -31.24 -13.87
C SER A 156 4.01 -30.09 -14.57
N TYR A 157 2.77 -29.83 -14.20
CA TYR A 157 1.89 -28.95 -14.98
C TYR A 157 0.81 -28.30 -14.10
N ASP A 158 0.13 -27.28 -14.67
CA ASP A 158 -0.87 -26.46 -13.97
C ASP A 158 -0.24 -25.74 -12.76
N HIS A 159 0.99 -25.19 -12.97
CA HIS A 159 1.69 -24.44 -11.94
C HIS A 159 0.94 -23.17 -11.58
N LYS A 160 0.82 -22.92 -10.28
CA LYS A 160 0.32 -21.67 -9.69
C LYS A 160 1.38 -21.14 -8.75
N ASP A 161 2.00 -20.06 -9.15
CA ASP A 161 3.07 -19.44 -8.37
C ASP A 161 2.50 -18.51 -7.31
N PHE A 162 3.20 -18.40 -6.19
CA PHE A 162 2.89 -17.54 -5.07
C PHE A 162 4.09 -16.66 -4.78
N GLU A 163 3.82 -15.38 -4.60
CA GLU A 163 4.86 -14.45 -4.19
C GLU A 163 5.30 -14.70 -2.74
N LYS A 164 6.57 -14.41 -2.47
CA LYS A 164 7.09 -14.45 -1.10
C LYS A 164 6.26 -13.52 -0.21
N PRO A 165 5.76 -13.99 0.94
CA PRO A 165 5.12 -13.13 1.93
C PRO A 165 6.06 -12.01 2.38
N PHE A 166 5.50 -10.83 2.71
CA PHE A 166 6.30 -9.75 3.28
C PHE A 166 6.72 -10.10 4.71
N ASP A 167 7.95 -9.73 5.05
CA ASP A 167 8.34 -9.66 6.46
C ASP A 167 7.74 -8.38 7.06
N THR A 168 6.60 -8.54 7.71
CA THR A 168 5.87 -7.40 8.29
C THR A 168 6.69 -6.62 9.31
N ASN A 169 7.73 -7.21 9.92
CA ASN A 169 8.58 -6.50 10.87
C ASN A 169 9.55 -5.55 10.16
N LEU A 170 9.87 -5.82 8.90
CA LEU A 170 10.79 -5.02 8.09
C LEU A 170 10.08 -3.97 7.22
N LEU A 171 8.76 -4.07 7.03
CA LEU A 171 8.01 -3.08 6.24
C LEU A 171 8.19 -1.68 6.82
N PHE A 172 8.46 -0.72 5.91
CA PHE A 172 8.69 0.71 6.15
C PHE A 172 9.98 1.03 6.92
N ILE A 173 10.84 0.01 7.16
CA ILE A 173 12.17 0.15 7.76
C ILE A 173 13.23 -0.32 6.77
N ASP A 174 13.11 -1.55 6.26
CA ASP A 174 14.00 -2.11 5.24
C ASP A 174 13.59 -1.64 3.85
N LYS A 175 14.58 -1.12 3.10
CA LYS A 175 14.35 -0.55 1.76
C LYS A 175 13.88 -1.61 0.77
N SER A 176 14.53 -2.76 0.72
CA SER A 176 14.25 -3.81 -0.26
C SER A 176 12.84 -4.40 -0.06
N GLU A 177 12.48 -4.67 1.21
CA GLU A 177 11.18 -5.23 1.56
C GLU A 177 10.05 -4.24 1.29
N THR A 178 10.28 -2.95 1.61
CA THR A 178 9.30 -1.88 1.36
C THR A 178 9.13 -1.62 -0.15
N GLU A 179 10.21 -1.59 -0.94
CA GLU A 179 10.11 -1.39 -2.39
C GLU A 179 9.43 -2.58 -3.10
N ARG A 180 9.63 -3.81 -2.61
CA ARG A 180 8.87 -4.97 -3.09
C ARG A 180 7.37 -4.83 -2.81
N TRP A 181 7.01 -4.37 -1.61
CA TRP A 181 5.64 -4.07 -1.21
C TRP A 181 5.01 -2.96 -2.06
N LEU A 182 5.74 -1.85 -2.30
CA LEU A 182 5.31 -0.75 -3.17
C LEU A 182 5.02 -1.23 -4.60
N LYS A 183 5.89 -2.08 -5.13
CA LYS A 183 5.71 -2.66 -6.47
C LYS A 183 4.42 -3.50 -6.57
N GLN A 184 4.12 -4.31 -5.56
CA GLN A 184 2.88 -5.09 -5.51
C GLN A 184 1.64 -4.19 -5.42
N LYS A 185 1.74 -3.06 -4.73
CA LYS A 185 0.68 -2.05 -4.60
C LYS A 185 0.60 -1.09 -5.80
N HIS A 186 1.51 -1.19 -6.77
CA HIS A 186 1.64 -0.25 -7.88
C HIS A 186 1.84 1.22 -7.43
N ILE A 187 2.55 1.44 -6.31
CA ILE A 187 2.88 2.76 -5.78
C ILE A 187 4.34 3.07 -6.16
N PRO A 188 4.60 4.08 -7.03
CA PRO A 188 5.96 4.37 -7.50
C PRO A 188 6.88 4.84 -6.39
N ALA A 189 6.44 5.78 -5.55
CA ALA A 189 7.23 6.26 -4.41
C ALA A 189 6.40 6.49 -3.16
N LEU A 190 7.05 6.32 -2.01
CA LEU A 190 6.50 6.51 -0.68
C LEU A 190 7.47 7.33 0.18
N GLY A 191 6.96 8.42 0.77
CA GLY A 191 7.65 9.19 1.80
C GLY A 191 7.01 8.97 3.17
N ILE A 192 7.79 8.68 4.20
CA ILE A 192 7.33 8.52 5.58
C ILE A 192 8.13 9.42 6.51
N GLY A 193 7.43 10.23 7.32
CA GLY A 193 7.97 10.94 8.45
C GLY A 193 7.30 10.46 9.73
N PHE A 194 8.07 9.94 10.68
CA PHE A 194 7.56 9.55 11.97
C PHE A 194 8.22 10.36 13.08
N ILE A 195 7.38 10.89 13.97
CA ILE A 195 7.74 11.71 15.10
C ILE A 195 7.29 10.98 16.38
N THR A 196 8.19 10.85 17.35
CA THR A 196 7.90 10.35 18.69
C THR A 196 8.56 11.24 19.72
N ASP A 197 7.96 11.39 20.90
CA ASP A 197 8.41 12.30 21.97
C ASP A 197 8.66 13.75 21.48
N GLY A 198 7.92 14.18 20.45
CA GLY A 198 8.05 15.51 19.84
C GLY A 198 9.33 15.71 19.02
N LYS A 199 10.00 14.65 18.62
CA LYS A 199 11.23 14.66 17.80
C LYS A 199 11.05 13.77 16.58
N ILE A 200 11.70 14.13 15.48
CA ILE A 200 11.75 13.31 14.29
C ILE A 200 12.54 12.03 14.63
N GLU A 201 11.89 10.89 14.54
CA GLU A 201 12.47 9.56 14.74
C GLU A 201 12.89 8.94 13.40
N GLN A 202 12.04 9.07 12.36
CA GLN A 202 12.28 8.48 11.07
C GLN A 202 11.95 9.48 9.95
N ILE A 203 12.84 9.59 8.97
CA ILE A 203 12.58 10.11 7.62
C ILE A 203 12.97 9.02 6.65
N SER A 204 12.03 8.57 5.83
CA SER A 204 12.27 7.53 4.83
C SER A 204 11.62 7.91 3.51
N VAL A 205 12.31 7.60 2.41
CA VAL A 205 11.78 7.69 1.06
C VAL A 205 12.13 6.39 0.33
N PHE A 206 11.14 5.76 -0.26
CA PHE A 206 11.24 4.48 -0.95
C PHE A 206 10.72 4.61 -2.38
N GLY A 207 11.21 3.75 -3.28
CA GLY A 207 10.74 3.66 -4.65
C GLY A 207 11.40 4.64 -5.60
N GLU A 208 10.64 5.13 -6.59
CA GLU A 208 11.16 5.85 -7.76
C GLU A 208 10.40 7.16 -7.99
N LEU A 209 11.12 8.22 -8.43
CA LEU A 209 10.52 9.49 -8.87
C LEU A 209 9.67 9.28 -10.13
N GLN A 210 10.17 8.46 -11.04
CA GLN A 210 9.57 7.87 -12.23
C GLN A 210 10.36 6.61 -12.58
N THR A 211 9.90 5.84 -13.56
CA THR A 211 10.53 4.56 -13.95
C THR A 211 12.06 4.66 -14.09
N ASN A 212 12.78 3.81 -13.35
CA ASN A 212 14.25 3.74 -13.29
C ASN A 212 14.97 4.97 -12.71
N GLU A 213 14.26 5.87 -12.03
CA GLU A 213 14.86 6.99 -11.30
C GLU A 213 14.60 6.86 -9.80
N PRO A 214 15.52 6.30 -9.01
CA PRO A 214 15.33 6.12 -7.57
C PRO A 214 15.03 7.43 -6.85
N ALA A 215 14.04 7.43 -5.96
CA ALA A 215 13.67 8.58 -5.16
C ALA A 215 14.73 8.84 -4.05
N PRO A 216 15.41 10.00 -4.06
CA PRO A 216 16.36 10.34 -3.01
C PRO A 216 15.64 10.69 -1.70
N ILE A 217 16.35 10.62 -0.56
CA ILE A 217 15.79 10.93 0.76
C ILE A 217 15.19 12.35 0.85
N ASN A 218 15.73 13.29 0.07
CA ASN A 218 15.29 14.67 -0.02
C ASN A 218 14.39 14.94 -1.23
N THR A 219 13.61 13.94 -1.64
CA THR A 219 12.59 14.05 -2.69
C THR A 219 11.63 15.21 -2.40
N ILE A 220 11.33 15.99 -3.43
CA ILE A 220 10.37 17.09 -3.38
C ILE A 220 9.01 16.55 -3.83
N TRP A 221 7.99 16.79 -3.04
CA TRP A 221 6.62 16.34 -3.26
C TRP A 221 5.69 17.53 -3.42
N ASN A 222 4.72 17.44 -4.31
CA ASN A 222 3.49 18.20 -4.19
C ASN A 222 2.65 17.55 -3.08
N VAL A 223 2.08 18.33 -2.20
CA VAL A 223 1.32 17.80 -1.07
C VAL A 223 -0.16 18.18 -1.10
N ALA A 224 -0.63 18.67 -2.25
CA ALA A 224 -2.02 19.03 -2.46
C ALA A 224 -2.60 19.81 -1.26
N SER A 225 -3.75 19.41 -0.75
CA SER A 225 -4.45 20.13 0.34
C SER A 225 -3.72 20.17 1.69
N MET A 226 -2.64 19.39 1.89
CA MET A 226 -1.77 19.62 3.05
C MET A 226 -1.06 20.99 3.03
N THR A 227 -1.26 21.76 1.99
CA THR A 227 -0.97 23.20 1.92
C THR A 227 -1.78 24.03 2.93
N LYS A 228 -3.04 23.63 3.20
CA LYS A 228 -3.98 24.38 4.05
C LYS A 228 -3.52 24.57 5.49
N PRO A 229 -2.98 23.55 6.17
CA PRO A 229 -2.39 23.71 7.50
C PRO A 229 -1.31 24.78 7.56
N ILE A 230 -0.43 24.87 6.57
CA ILE A 230 0.60 25.92 6.49
C ILE A 230 -0.07 27.30 6.42
N THR A 231 -1.05 27.47 5.53
CA THR A 231 -1.80 28.73 5.39
C THR A 231 -2.55 29.11 6.69
N ALA A 232 -3.15 28.13 7.37
CA ALA A 232 -3.82 28.34 8.64
C ALA A 232 -2.84 28.86 9.71
N ILE A 233 -1.68 28.25 9.85
CA ILE A 233 -0.66 28.68 10.82
C ILE A 233 -0.11 30.07 10.48
N ILE A 234 0.04 30.44 9.20
CA ILE A 234 0.41 31.81 8.81
C ILE A 234 -0.62 32.80 9.36
N ALA A 235 -1.92 32.56 9.14
CA ALA A 235 -2.97 33.42 9.62
C ALA A 235 -3.00 33.50 11.17
N LEU A 236 -2.91 32.33 11.85
CA LEU A 236 -2.91 32.25 13.31
C LEU A 236 -1.70 32.96 13.93
N LYS A 237 -0.50 32.87 13.37
CA LYS A 237 0.67 33.59 13.83
C LYS A 237 0.51 35.11 13.69
N LEU A 238 -0.14 35.57 12.63
CA LEU A 238 -0.46 37.01 12.45
C LEU A 238 -1.50 37.52 13.47
N ILE A 239 -2.45 36.62 13.83
CA ILE A 239 -3.46 36.87 14.87
C ILE A 239 -2.80 36.96 16.24
N ASP A 240 -1.96 36.02 16.59
CA ASP A 240 -1.26 35.96 17.88
C ASP A 240 -0.33 37.18 18.08
N ALA A 241 0.25 37.68 16.97
CA ALA A 241 1.04 38.88 16.95
C ALA A 241 0.20 40.19 16.98
N GLY A 242 -1.14 40.11 17.05
CA GLY A 242 -2.05 41.28 17.03
C GLY A 242 -2.08 42.05 15.69
N LYS A 243 -1.61 41.42 14.61
CA LYS A 243 -1.53 42.07 13.27
C LYS A 243 -2.72 41.71 12.37
N TRP A 244 -3.45 40.68 12.72
CA TRP A 244 -4.65 40.18 12.06
C TRP A 244 -5.70 39.84 13.10
N ASP A 245 -6.96 39.64 12.73
CA ASP A 245 -8.03 39.31 13.63
C ASP A 245 -8.80 38.09 13.12
N LEU A 246 -9.16 37.17 14.03
CA LEU A 246 -9.84 35.91 13.72
C LEU A 246 -11.29 36.15 13.27
N ASP A 247 -11.95 37.14 13.87
CA ASP A 247 -13.38 37.39 13.74
C ASP A 247 -13.72 38.70 13.02
N GLU A 248 -12.69 39.45 12.64
CA GLU A 248 -12.90 40.66 11.83
C GLU A 248 -13.36 40.30 10.42
N PRO A 249 -14.40 40.99 9.88
CA PRO A 249 -14.87 40.75 8.52
C PRO A 249 -13.82 41.04 7.45
N ILE A 250 -13.54 40.05 6.60
CA ILE A 250 -12.47 40.08 5.58
C ILE A 250 -12.75 41.14 4.48
N TYR A 251 -14.02 41.48 4.22
CA TYR A 251 -14.37 42.47 3.20
C TYR A 251 -13.69 43.83 3.41
N LYS A 252 -13.24 44.17 4.61
CA LYS A 252 -12.42 45.36 4.88
C LYS A 252 -11.10 45.39 4.12
N TYR A 253 -10.61 44.25 3.73
CA TYR A 253 -9.33 44.06 3.04
C TYR A 253 -9.50 43.63 1.60
N TYR A 254 -10.43 42.66 1.38
CA TYR A 254 -10.67 42.06 0.08
C TYR A 254 -12.11 41.60 -0.06
N THR A 255 -12.66 41.81 -1.26
CA THR A 255 -13.90 41.15 -1.70
C THR A 255 -13.68 40.65 -3.12
N ASP A 256 -13.99 39.39 -3.37
CA ASP A 256 -13.89 38.84 -4.72
C ASP A 256 -14.95 39.45 -5.63
N PRO A 257 -14.61 39.84 -6.87
CA PRO A 257 -15.53 40.47 -7.81
C PRO A 257 -16.82 39.71 -8.06
N ASP A 258 -16.77 38.37 -8.08
CA ASP A 258 -17.94 37.54 -8.37
C ASP A 258 -19.00 37.63 -7.27
N VAL A 259 -18.61 37.88 -6.03
CA VAL A 259 -19.52 37.99 -4.87
C VAL A 259 -19.63 39.39 -4.29
N ALA A 260 -19.10 40.41 -4.98
CA ALA A 260 -19.02 41.76 -4.47
C ALA A 260 -20.41 42.41 -4.17
N ASN A 261 -21.43 42.00 -4.92
CA ASN A 261 -22.81 42.46 -4.74
C ASN A 261 -23.65 41.54 -3.81
N ASP A 262 -23.09 40.42 -3.32
CA ASP A 262 -23.77 39.53 -2.41
C ASP A 262 -23.51 39.96 -0.95
N PRO A 263 -24.55 40.28 -0.16
CA PRO A 263 -24.38 40.72 1.22
C PRO A 263 -23.71 39.64 2.11
N ARG A 264 -23.73 38.38 1.71
CA ARG A 264 -23.08 37.27 2.43
C ARG A 264 -21.56 37.42 2.48
N ALA A 265 -20.96 38.10 1.50
CA ALA A 265 -19.50 38.39 1.49
C ALA A 265 -19.03 39.19 2.74
N LYS A 266 -19.92 39.98 3.34
CA LYS A 266 -19.65 40.73 4.56
C LYS A 266 -19.60 39.90 5.83
N LEU A 267 -20.05 38.61 5.77
CA LEU A 267 -20.05 37.69 6.90
C LEU A 267 -18.75 36.89 7.00
N LEU A 268 -17.94 36.88 5.96
CA LEU A 268 -16.71 36.11 5.94
C LEU A 268 -15.69 36.67 6.94
N THR A 269 -15.19 35.75 7.80
CA THR A 269 -14.10 36.03 8.74
C THR A 269 -13.01 34.93 8.56
N THR A 270 -11.85 35.14 9.13
CA THR A 270 -10.78 34.13 9.11
C THR A 270 -11.23 32.82 9.78
N ARG A 271 -11.98 32.89 10.89
CA ARG A 271 -12.58 31.75 11.56
C ARG A 271 -13.43 30.91 10.61
N ILE A 272 -14.38 31.55 9.93
CA ILE A 272 -15.31 30.90 8.98
C ILE A 272 -14.55 30.24 7.83
N ILE A 273 -13.48 30.88 7.36
CA ILE A 273 -12.65 30.32 6.28
C ILE A 273 -11.85 29.10 6.76
N LEU A 274 -11.10 29.26 7.87
CA LEU A 274 -10.23 28.20 8.38
C LEU A 274 -11.01 26.98 8.87
N SER A 275 -12.29 27.13 9.18
CA SER A 275 -13.18 26.03 9.58
C SER A 275 -14.11 25.54 8.46
N HIS A 276 -13.85 25.93 7.22
CA HIS A 276 -14.64 25.47 6.05
C HIS A 276 -16.14 25.75 6.15
N GLN A 277 -16.51 26.93 6.62
CA GLN A 277 -17.90 27.35 6.76
C GLN A 277 -18.31 28.50 5.82
N THR A 278 -17.52 28.73 4.74
CA THR A 278 -17.72 29.87 3.83
C THR A 278 -19.02 29.81 3.03
N GLY A 279 -19.50 28.61 2.73
CA GLY A 279 -20.56 28.40 1.74
C GLY A 279 -20.05 28.45 0.29
N PHE A 280 -18.74 28.51 0.07
CA PHE A 280 -18.14 28.40 -1.26
C PHE A 280 -17.96 26.94 -1.70
N PRO A 281 -18.03 26.65 -3.01
CA PRO A 281 -17.62 25.34 -3.53
C PRO A 281 -16.13 25.10 -3.22
N ASN A 282 -15.65 23.85 -3.42
CA ASN A 282 -14.22 23.60 -3.28
C ASN A 282 -13.40 24.45 -4.26
N TRP A 283 -13.79 24.43 -5.52
CA TRP A 283 -13.21 25.25 -6.58
C TRP A 283 -14.31 25.88 -7.43
N ARG A 284 -14.17 27.17 -7.80
CA ARG A 284 -15.14 27.86 -8.68
C ARG A 284 -15.26 27.23 -10.05
N GLY A 285 -14.22 26.56 -10.56
CA GLY A 285 -14.26 25.77 -11.79
C GLY A 285 -15.26 24.59 -11.77
N ASN A 286 -15.80 24.23 -10.60
CA ASN A 286 -16.89 23.25 -10.49
C ASN A 286 -18.26 23.86 -10.81
N ASN A 287 -18.37 25.18 -10.85
CA ASN A 287 -19.60 25.89 -11.25
C ASN A 287 -19.68 26.00 -12.78
N ALA A 288 -20.88 25.91 -13.32
CA ALA A 288 -21.09 25.94 -14.78
C ALA A 288 -20.62 27.26 -15.46
N ASP A 289 -20.60 28.37 -14.70
CA ASP A 289 -20.15 29.68 -15.16
C ASP A 289 -18.73 30.02 -14.70
N GLU A 290 -18.04 29.08 -14.03
CA GLU A 290 -16.71 29.20 -13.45
C GLU A 290 -16.55 30.38 -12.48
N LYS A 291 -17.67 30.87 -11.91
CA LYS A 291 -17.68 31.98 -10.96
C LYS A 291 -17.83 31.50 -9.53
N LEU A 292 -17.23 32.29 -8.62
CA LEU A 292 -17.42 32.08 -7.19
C LEU A 292 -18.85 32.45 -6.79
N SER A 293 -19.52 31.57 -6.06
CA SER A 293 -20.87 31.78 -5.55
C SER A 293 -21.04 31.17 -4.16
N PHE A 294 -22.03 31.66 -3.41
CA PHE A 294 -22.37 31.08 -2.12
C PHE A 294 -23.50 30.04 -2.30
N GLU A 295 -23.30 28.85 -1.81
CA GLU A 295 -24.29 27.79 -1.78
C GLU A 295 -25.19 27.87 -0.52
N PHE A 296 -24.66 28.46 0.57
CA PHE A 296 -25.40 28.73 1.81
C PHE A 296 -24.85 29.97 2.53
N LYS A 297 -25.47 30.33 3.65
CA LYS A 297 -25.03 31.44 4.48
C LYS A 297 -23.75 31.08 5.24
N PRO A 298 -22.67 31.88 5.15
CA PRO A 298 -21.44 31.66 5.90
C PRO A 298 -21.67 31.45 7.41
N GLY A 299 -20.95 30.51 8.01
CA GLY A 299 -21.03 30.18 9.43
C GLY A 299 -22.18 29.24 9.81
N THR A 300 -22.90 28.64 8.85
CA THR A 300 -24.09 27.80 9.17
C THR A 300 -23.88 26.31 8.90
N LYS A 301 -22.94 25.93 8.04
CA LYS A 301 -22.66 24.56 7.67
C LYS A 301 -21.18 24.36 7.35
N TYR A 302 -20.72 23.14 7.56
CA TYR A 302 -19.43 22.69 7.03
C TYR A 302 -19.53 22.38 5.54
N GLN A 303 -18.58 22.90 4.78
CA GLN A 303 -18.33 22.51 3.39
C GLN A 303 -16.89 22.82 3.04
N TYR A 304 -16.12 21.76 2.75
CA TYR A 304 -14.72 21.90 2.40
C TYR A 304 -14.53 22.82 1.19
N SER A 305 -13.66 23.82 1.29
CA SER A 305 -13.48 24.83 0.26
C SER A 305 -12.04 25.31 0.14
N GLY A 306 -11.41 25.04 -1.00
CA GLY A 306 -10.14 25.64 -1.40
C GLY A 306 -10.30 27.13 -1.72
N GLU A 307 -11.42 27.52 -2.33
CA GLU A 307 -11.75 28.93 -2.63
C GLU A 307 -11.77 29.81 -1.39
N GLY A 308 -12.21 29.27 -0.24
CA GLY A 308 -12.14 30.02 1.02
C GLY A 308 -10.70 30.37 1.40
N TYR A 309 -9.76 29.44 1.30
CA TYR A 309 -8.35 29.67 1.59
C TYR A 309 -7.72 30.64 0.59
N GLU A 310 -8.05 30.53 -0.69
CA GLU A 310 -7.63 31.50 -1.71
C GLU A 310 -8.18 32.90 -1.46
N TYR A 311 -9.42 33.01 -0.96
CA TYR A 311 -10.01 34.27 -0.54
C TYR A 311 -9.22 34.90 0.61
N LEU A 312 -8.85 34.12 1.63
CA LEU A 312 -8.02 34.55 2.75
C LEU A 312 -6.63 34.98 2.27
N ARG A 313 -5.98 34.23 1.36
CA ARG A 313 -4.69 34.60 0.77
C ARG A 313 -4.73 36.01 0.18
N LYS A 314 -5.70 36.25 -0.71
CA LYS A 314 -5.86 37.57 -1.37
C LYS A 314 -6.03 38.71 -0.36
N ALA A 315 -6.75 38.49 0.74
CA ALA A 315 -6.93 39.47 1.81
C ALA A 315 -5.63 39.74 2.59
N LEU A 316 -4.90 38.68 2.95
CA LEU A 316 -3.61 38.75 3.63
C LEU A 316 -2.58 39.51 2.76
N GLU A 317 -2.42 39.10 1.49
CA GLU A 317 -1.50 39.73 0.55
C GLU A 317 -1.81 41.20 0.35
N LYS A 318 -3.09 41.56 0.26
CA LYS A 318 -3.52 42.95 0.11
C LYS A 318 -3.23 43.79 1.35
N LYS A 319 -3.46 43.26 2.55
CA LYS A 319 -3.17 43.95 3.82
C LYS A 319 -1.68 44.12 4.07
N PHE A 320 -0.92 43.05 3.93
CA PHE A 320 0.50 43.04 4.31
C PHE A 320 1.44 43.49 3.20
N LYS A 321 0.95 43.63 1.95
CA LYS A 321 1.76 43.96 0.76
C LYS A 321 2.90 42.99 0.53
N LYS A 322 2.69 41.71 0.88
CA LYS A 322 3.60 40.55 0.73
C LYS A 322 2.85 39.43 0.10
N SER A 323 3.52 38.63 -0.75
CA SER A 323 2.96 37.41 -1.26
C SER A 323 2.82 36.34 -0.16
N LEU A 324 1.95 35.37 -0.36
CA LEU A 324 1.84 34.21 0.56
C LEU A 324 3.19 33.53 0.77
N GLU A 325 3.98 33.35 -0.30
CA GLU A 325 5.34 32.83 -0.24
C GLU A 325 6.24 33.61 0.72
N GLN A 326 6.19 34.97 0.66
CA GLN A 326 6.97 35.82 1.55
C GLN A 326 6.50 35.68 3.01
N LEU A 327 5.19 35.69 3.24
CA LEU A 327 4.62 35.49 4.58
C LEU A 327 5.00 34.13 5.16
N ALA A 328 4.91 33.07 4.37
CA ALA A 328 5.30 31.72 4.77
C ALA A 328 6.79 31.64 5.09
N SER A 329 7.64 32.20 4.23
CA SER A 329 9.10 32.23 4.44
C SER A 329 9.46 32.91 5.74
N GLU A 330 8.85 34.06 6.05
CA GLU A 330 9.14 34.82 7.27
C GLU A 330 8.61 34.15 8.54
N LEU A 331 7.40 33.57 8.49
CA LEU A 331 6.70 33.11 9.68
C LEU A 331 6.91 31.62 9.98
N ILE A 332 7.23 30.81 8.96
CA ILE A 332 7.30 29.34 9.07
C ILE A 332 8.60 28.80 8.46
N PHE A 333 8.85 28.98 7.15
CA PHE A 333 9.91 28.23 6.48
C PHE A 333 11.30 28.55 7.00
N ASN A 334 11.67 29.85 7.11
CA ASN A 334 12.99 30.25 7.62
C ASN A 334 13.16 29.88 9.11
N PRO A 335 12.20 30.22 10.03
CA PRO A 335 12.30 29.85 11.44
C PRO A 335 12.46 28.35 11.68
N LEU A 336 11.77 27.51 10.90
CA LEU A 336 11.80 26.05 11.01
C LEU A 336 12.89 25.40 10.12
N LYS A 337 13.64 26.19 9.36
CA LYS A 337 14.68 25.72 8.43
C LYS A 337 14.13 24.75 7.38
N MET A 338 12.93 25.02 6.86
CA MET A 338 12.28 24.27 5.79
C MET A 338 12.81 24.77 4.43
N LYS A 339 14.00 24.33 4.06
CA LYS A 339 14.78 24.90 2.94
C LYS A 339 14.24 24.54 1.55
N ASP A 340 13.61 23.38 1.46
CA ASP A 340 13.06 22.83 0.21
C ASP A 340 11.53 23.03 0.11
N THR A 341 10.95 23.86 1.00
CA THR A 341 9.50 24.12 1.02
C THR A 341 9.16 25.46 0.36
N ARG A 342 8.18 25.45 -0.54
CA ARG A 342 7.72 26.62 -1.30
C ARG A 342 6.33 26.43 -1.89
N PHE A 343 5.60 27.52 -2.14
CA PHE A 343 4.31 27.49 -2.85
C PHE A 343 4.43 27.59 -4.37
N ILE A 344 5.59 27.98 -4.88
CA ILE A 344 5.76 28.24 -6.30
C ILE A 344 6.86 27.36 -6.90
N TRP A 345 6.67 26.99 -8.15
CA TRP A 345 7.72 26.39 -8.96
C TRP A 345 8.58 27.50 -9.56
N ASP A 346 9.82 27.61 -9.16
CA ASP A 346 10.79 28.59 -9.67
C ASP A 346 12.12 27.91 -10.08
N ASP A 347 13.02 28.70 -10.68
CA ASP A 347 14.33 28.20 -11.14
C ASP A 347 15.27 27.79 -10.00
N LYS A 348 14.93 28.06 -8.74
CA LYS A 348 15.70 27.66 -7.56
C LYS A 348 15.32 26.26 -7.09
N MET A 349 14.22 25.72 -7.60
CA MET A 349 13.81 24.36 -7.28
C MET A 349 14.64 23.35 -8.07
N ASP A 350 15.23 22.40 -7.37
CA ASP A 350 15.87 21.26 -8.00
C ASP A 350 14.83 20.24 -8.50
N SER A 351 14.41 20.41 -9.75
CA SER A 351 13.36 19.57 -10.37
C SER A 351 13.80 18.13 -10.61
N THR A 352 15.09 17.81 -10.48
CA THR A 352 15.58 16.43 -10.60
C THR A 352 15.21 15.56 -9.38
N ARG A 353 14.79 16.20 -8.29
CA ARG A 353 14.32 15.52 -7.07
C ARG A 353 12.79 15.47 -6.95
N PHE A 354 12.05 15.95 -7.97
CA PHE A 354 10.59 16.03 -7.90
C PHE A 354 9.94 14.67 -8.17
N ALA A 355 9.13 14.18 -7.22
CA ALA A 355 8.29 12.99 -7.38
C ALA A 355 7.23 13.26 -8.48
N LYS A 356 7.38 12.62 -9.64
CA LYS A 356 6.42 12.73 -10.74
C LYS A 356 5.09 12.12 -10.33
N TRP A 357 4.01 12.67 -10.84
CA TRP A 357 2.66 12.15 -10.61
C TRP A 357 2.38 10.98 -11.53
N HIS A 358 1.70 9.96 -11.02
CA HIS A 358 1.41 8.73 -11.78
C HIS A 358 -0.08 8.39 -11.68
N ASN A 359 -0.60 7.80 -12.75
CA ASN A 359 -1.92 7.17 -12.69
C ASN A 359 -1.84 5.77 -12.02
N GLU A 360 -2.98 5.11 -11.84
CA GLU A 360 -3.08 3.76 -11.25
C GLU A 360 -2.25 2.68 -11.98
N LYS A 361 -1.88 2.92 -13.25
CA LYS A 361 -1.07 2.01 -14.06
C LYS A 361 0.43 2.31 -13.98
N GLY A 362 0.83 3.34 -13.21
CA GLY A 362 2.21 3.80 -13.14
C GLY A 362 2.68 4.64 -14.33
N GLU A 363 1.75 5.15 -15.16
CA GLU A 363 2.07 6.06 -16.25
C GLU A 363 2.20 7.49 -15.71
N VAL A 364 3.22 8.22 -16.14
CA VAL A 364 3.54 9.55 -15.63
C VAL A 364 2.61 10.60 -16.22
N TYR A 365 2.00 11.42 -15.38
CA TYR A 365 1.27 12.61 -15.78
C TYR A 365 2.21 13.76 -16.17
N VAL A 366 1.68 14.68 -16.97
CA VAL A 366 2.40 15.93 -17.29
C VAL A 366 2.52 16.78 -16.02
N THR A 367 3.77 17.09 -15.64
CA THR A 367 4.03 17.93 -14.47
C THR A 367 3.52 19.35 -14.68
N GLN A 368 2.61 19.80 -13.84
CA GLN A 368 2.16 21.19 -13.80
C GLN A 368 3.12 22.02 -12.95
N LYS A 369 3.66 23.09 -13.52
CA LYS A 369 4.60 23.99 -12.84
C LYS A 369 3.88 25.27 -12.44
N ASN A 370 3.37 25.31 -11.22
CA ASN A 370 2.62 26.44 -10.72
C ASN A 370 3.56 27.57 -10.29
N THR A 371 3.49 28.72 -10.96
CA THR A 371 4.31 29.92 -10.70
C THR A 371 3.60 30.93 -9.79
N THR A 372 2.36 30.66 -9.41
CA THR A 372 1.57 31.48 -8.48
C THR A 372 1.20 30.63 -7.28
N ALA A 373 1.38 31.18 -6.08
CA ALA A 373 1.01 30.52 -4.85
C ALA A 373 -0.49 30.26 -4.78
N ASN A 374 -0.87 29.05 -4.33
CA ASN A 374 -2.23 28.70 -3.99
C ASN A 374 -2.27 28.32 -2.49
N ALA A 375 -3.15 28.99 -1.73
CA ALA A 375 -3.23 28.81 -0.29
C ALA A 375 -3.84 27.49 0.15
N ALA A 376 -4.46 26.78 -0.77
CA ALA A 376 -5.20 25.54 -0.51
C ALA A 376 -4.57 24.30 -1.14
N ASP A 377 -3.56 24.51 -2.01
CA ASP A 377 -2.97 23.47 -2.84
C ASP A 377 -1.57 23.87 -3.32
N ASN A 378 -0.85 22.95 -3.98
CA ASN A 378 0.41 23.17 -4.68
C ASN A 378 1.65 23.45 -3.82
N LEU A 379 1.61 23.28 -2.50
CA LEU A 379 2.84 23.36 -1.71
C LEU A 379 3.81 22.25 -2.15
N LEU A 380 5.04 22.65 -2.43
CA LEU A 380 6.16 21.76 -2.70
C LEU A 380 7.00 21.64 -1.44
N THR A 381 7.33 20.43 -1.00
CA THR A 381 8.08 20.19 0.24
C THR A 381 8.79 18.85 0.22
N THR A 382 9.61 18.59 1.23
CA THR A 382 10.19 17.28 1.49
C THR A 382 9.57 16.66 2.74
N VAL A 383 9.71 15.33 2.91
CA VAL A 383 9.26 14.63 4.13
C VAL A 383 9.91 15.25 5.36
N GLU A 384 11.21 15.57 5.29
CA GLU A 384 11.94 16.18 6.40
C GLU A 384 11.40 17.57 6.77
N ASP A 385 11.19 18.45 5.79
CA ASP A 385 10.73 19.78 6.05
C ASP A 385 9.30 19.80 6.62
N TYR A 386 8.40 18.99 6.05
CA TYR A 386 7.04 18.92 6.57
C TYR A 386 7.02 18.26 7.97
N SER A 387 7.89 17.30 8.25
CA SER A 387 8.05 16.74 9.60
C SER A 387 8.51 17.77 10.61
N LYS A 388 9.40 18.73 10.25
CA LYS A 388 9.75 19.89 11.10
C LYS A 388 8.52 20.75 11.42
N PHE A 389 7.64 20.94 10.44
CA PHE A 389 6.37 21.63 10.64
C PHE A 389 5.46 20.87 11.62
N LEU A 390 5.32 19.53 11.49
CA LEU A 390 4.53 18.73 12.43
C LEU A 390 5.09 18.79 13.86
N VAL A 391 6.41 18.72 14.03
CA VAL A 391 7.08 18.94 15.33
C VAL A 391 6.74 20.33 15.90
N HIS A 392 6.69 21.35 15.06
CA HIS A 392 6.28 22.69 15.48
C HIS A 392 4.84 22.74 15.97
N ILE A 393 3.91 22.06 15.30
CA ILE A 393 2.51 21.92 15.74
C ILE A 393 2.42 21.21 17.09
N LEU A 394 3.12 20.10 17.26
CA LEU A 394 3.19 19.33 18.53
C LEU A 394 3.70 20.19 19.71
N ASN A 395 4.54 21.19 19.43
CA ASN A 395 5.09 22.11 20.41
C ASN A 395 4.29 23.44 20.51
N GLY A 396 3.00 23.41 20.18
CA GLY A 396 2.11 24.56 20.32
C GLY A 396 2.11 25.53 19.15
N ALA A 397 2.71 25.17 18.00
CA ALA A 397 2.76 25.98 16.75
C ALA A 397 3.40 27.39 16.94
N GLY A 398 4.06 27.65 18.07
CA GLY A 398 4.54 28.98 18.46
C GLY A 398 3.40 30.00 18.63
N LEU A 399 2.23 29.54 19.03
CA LEU A 399 1.04 30.30 19.39
C LEU A 399 0.90 30.42 20.90
N SER A 400 0.15 31.43 21.37
CA SER A 400 -0.29 31.46 22.76
C SER A 400 -1.18 30.25 23.07
N ASP A 401 -1.18 29.79 24.34
CA ASP A 401 -2.01 28.66 24.79
C ASP A 401 -3.50 28.87 24.46
N LYS A 402 -3.97 30.11 24.56
CA LYS A 402 -5.34 30.48 24.23
C LYS A 402 -5.64 30.24 22.75
N LEU A 403 -4.77 30.69 21.86
CA LEU A 403 -5.00 30.57 20.41
C LEU A 403 -4.77 29.12 19.93
N TYR A 404 -3.83 28.39 20.53
CA TYR A 404 -3.66 26.98 20.23
C TYR A 404 -4.90 26.15 20.65
N LYS A 405 -5.47 26.40 21.83
CA LYS A 405 -6.73 25.79 22.23
C LYS A 405 -7.89 26.15 21.30
N GLU A 406 -7.94 27.38 20.85
CA GLU A 406 -8.94 27.84 19.87
C GLU A 406 -8.77 27.13 18.51
N MET A 407 -7.51 26.88 18.07
CA MET A 407 -7.20 26.18 16.82
C MET A 407 -7.79 24.77 16.79
N ILE A 408 -7.73 24.06 17.93
CA ILE A 408 -8.20 22.67 18.03
C ILE A 408 -9.65 22.53 18.52
N ALA A 409 -10.28 23.64 18.91
CA ALA A 409 -11.66 23.63 19.40
C ALA A 409 -12.66 23.29 18.29
N ASP A 410 -13.83 22.77 18.69
CA ASP A 410 -14.93 22.48 17.80
C ASP A 410 -15.51 23.78 17.20
N GLN A 411 -15.05 24.11 16.01
CA GLN A 411 -15.57 25.25 15.23
C GLN A 411 -16.81 24.84 14.44
N VAL A 412 -16.86 23.59 14.01
CA VAL A 412 -18.01 22.98 13.34
C VAL A 412 -17.96 21.46 13.47
N ARG A 413 -19.06 20.88 13.96
CA ARG A 413 -19.21 19.43 14.12
C ARG A 413 -19.42 18.75 12.75
N ILE A 414 -18.69 17.65 12.52
CA ILE A 414 -18.83 16.81 11.32
C ILE A 414 -19.73 15.59 11.64
N ASN A 415 -19.39 14.86 12.73
CA ASN A 415 -20.15 13.74 13.25
C ASN A 415 -19.87 13.55 14.75
N ASP A 416 -20.35 12.49 15.36
CA ASP A 416 -20.21 12.24 16.80
C ASP A 416 -18.76 12.07 17.29
N PHE A 417 -17.79 11.82 16.37
CA PHE A 417 -16.40 11.52 16.70
C PHE A 417 -15.42 12.51 16.05
N LYS A 418 -15.93 13.45 15.25
CA LYS A 418 -15.08 14.31 14.44
C LYS A 418 -15.63 15.72 14.34
N HIS A 419 -14.78 16.70 14.51
CA HIS A 419 -15.07 18.10 14.21
C HIS A 419 -13.95 18.73 13.37
N PHE A 420 -14.22 19.93 12.86
CA PHE A 420 -13.19 20.75 12.21
C PHE A 420 -12.81 21.93 13.10
N GLY A 421 -11.51 22.08 13.36
CA GLY A 421 -10.93 23.22 14.05
C GLY A 421 -10.54 24.34 13.08
N LEU A 422 -9.46 25.06 13.35
CA LEU A 422 -8.92 26.07 12.44
C LEU A 422 -7.78 25.49 11.60
N GLY A 423 -8.14 24.84 10.49
CA GLY A 423 -7.20 24.25 9.55
C GLY A 423 -6.93 22.74 9.72
N TRP A 424 -7.65 22.06 10.63
CA TRP A 424 -7.46 20.65 10.93
C TRP A 424 -8.79 19.94 11.18
N TRP A 425 -8.93 18.71 10.70
CA TRP A 425 -9.87 17.76 11.31
C TRP A 425 -9.35 17.34 12.67
N VAL A 426 -10.25 17.16 13.62
CA VAL A 426 -9.96 16.66 14.96
C VAL A 426 -10.76 15.38 15.17
N ASP A 427 -10.05 14.26 15.21
CA ASP A 427 -10.60 12.94 15.53
C ASP A 427 -10.58 12.76 17.04
N GLU A 428 -11.76 12.64 17.64
CA GLU A 428 -11.93 12.59 19.09
C GLU A 428 -11.92 11.16 19.62
N SER A 429 -11.33 10.96 20.79
CA SER A 429 -11.38 9.68 21.51
C SER A 429 -10.83 8.49 20.71
N ILE A 430 -9.66 8.69 20.08
CA ILE A 430 -8.97 7.67 19.27
C ILE A 430 -8.56 6.43 20.08
N ASN A 431 -8.53 6.53 21.42
CA ASN A 431 -8.14 5.45 22.33
C ASN A 431 -8.87 5.53 23.66
N LYS A 432 -8.57 4.59 24.56
CA LYS A 432 -9.18 4.51 25.91
C LYS A 432 -8.88 5.71 26.80
N ASN A 433 -7.79 6.42 26.56
CA ASN A 433 -7.40 7.63 27.28
C ASN A 433 -8.15 8.85 26.78
N LYS A 434 -9.00 8.71 25.76
CA LYS A 434 -9.71 9.79 25.06
C LYS A 434 -8.75 10.80 24.42
N ASP A 435 -7.59 10.33 23.96
CA ASP A 435 -6.70 11.15 23.17
C ASP A 435 -7.39 11.53 21.85
N PHE A 436 -6.91 12.60 21.22
CA PHE A 436 -7.41 13.06 19.93
C PHE A 436 -6.27 13.16 18.92
N ALA A 437 -6.61 13.11 17.64
CA ALA A 437 -5.66 13.35 16.57
C ALA A 437 -6.07 14.56 15.72
N LEU A 438 -5.08 15.39 15.34
CA LEU A 438 -5.23 16.37 14.28
C LEU A 438 -4.89 15.68 12.98
N VAL A 439 -5.79 15.75 12.01
CA VAL A 439 -5.66 15.06 10.72
C VAL A 439 -5.78 16.09 9.60
N HIS A 440 -4.93 15.99 8.59
CA HIS A 440 -5.14 16.68 7.32
C HIS A 440 -4.55 15.84 6.18
N GLY A 441 -5.37 15.60 5.15
CA GLY A 441 -4.97 14.93 3.92
C GLY A 441 -4.81 15.91 2.75
N GLY A 442 -4.13 15.44 1.72
CA GLY A 442 -4.04 16.09 0.43
C GLY A 442 -4.35 15.11 -0.68
N ASP A 443 -5.24 15.49 -1.57
CA ASP A 443 -5.76 14.66 -2.64
C ASP A 443 -5.83 15.47 -3.93
N ASP A 444 -5.08 15.03 -4.94
CA ASP A 444 -5.05 15.58 -6.29
C ASP A 444 -4.64 14.47 -7.28
N ILE A 445 -4.79 14.74 -8.57
CA ILE A 445 -4.40 13.79 -9.63
C ILE A 445 -2.93 13.37 -9.45
N GLY A 446 -2.72 12.08 -9.23
CA GLY A 446 -1.39 11.49 -9.02
C GLY A 446 -0.72 11.88 -7.71
N VAL A 447 -1.46 12.40 -6.72
CA VAL A 447 -0.93 12.83 -5.41
C VAL A 447 -1.90 12.47 -4.30
N HIS A 448 -1.44 11.65 -3.35
CA HIS A 448 -2.15 11.43 -2.10
C HIS A 448 -1.18 11.58 -0.93
N THR A 449 -1.53 12.43 0.01
CA THR A 449 -0.70 12.75 1.18
C THR A 449 -1.56 12.85 2.42
N ILE A 450 -1.04 12.52 3.60
CA ILE A 450 -1.78 12.65 4.85
C ILE A 450 -0.84 12.81 6.03
N SER A 451 -1.30 13.53 7.04
CA SER A 451 -0.63 13.63 8.34
C SER A 451 -1.59 13.39 9.50
N PHE A 452 -1.08 12.73 10.52
CA PHE A 452 -1.75 12.48 11.79
C PHE A 452 -0.86 13.03 12.90
N ILE A 453 -1.42 13.81 13.82
CA ILE A 453 -0.71 14.37 14.96
C ILE A 453 -1.49 14.00 16.23
N ILE A 454 -0.86 13.38 17.21
CA ILE A 454 -1.44 13.01 18.50
C ILE A 454 -0.73 13.85 19.58
N PRO A 455 -1.27 15.03 19.94
CA PRO A 455 -0.57 15.98 20.81
C PRO A 455 -0.24 15.41 22.20
N ASN A 456 -1.15 14.62 22.79
CA ASN A 456 -0.98 14.08 24.15
C ASN A 456 0.19 13.09 24.27
N THR A 457 0.42 12.26 23.23
CA THR A 457 1.54 11.31 23.17
C THR A 457 2.78 11.89 22.49
N LYS A 458 2.68 13.12 21.97
CA LYS A 458 3.73 13.79 21.18
C LYS A 458 4.19 12.96 19.97
N GLN A 459 3.26 12.27 19.34
CA GLN A 459 3.50 11.49 18.13
C GLN A 459 2.90 12.18 16.90
N ALA A 460 3.54 11.98 15.76
CA ALA A 460 2.95 12.33 14.48
C ALA A 460 3.46 11.39 13.38
N LEU A 461 2.60 11.16 12.39
CA LEU A 461 2.92 10.37 11.20
C LEU A 461 2.61 11.20 9.95
N LEU A 462 3.52 11.19 9.01
CA LEU A 462 3.42 11.82 7.71
C LEU A 462 3.58 10.76 6.63
N ILE A 463 2.69 10.74 5.64
CA ILE A 463 2.73 9.82 4.51
C ILE A 463 2.54 10.60 3.21
N PHE A 464 3.47 10.45 2.26
CA PHE A 464 3.40 11.01 0.91
C PHE A 464 3.47 9.90 -0.13
N THR A 465 2.59 9.94 -1.12
CA THR A 465 2.63 9.09 -2.31
C THR A 465 2.46 9.93 -3.58
N ASN A 466 2.94 9.41 -4.71
CA ASN A 466 2.94 10.12 -5.99
C ASN A 466 2.12 9.40 -7.07
N CYS A 467 0.97 8.82 -6.71
CA CYS A 467 0.09 8.08 -7.64
C CYS A 467 -1.37 8.10 -7.21
N ASP A 468 -2.28 7.85 -8.16
CA ASP A 468 -3.74 7.86 -7.93
C ASP A 468 -4.22 6.78 -6.94
N ASN A 469 -3.52 5.65 -6.84
CA ASN A 469 -3.81 4.58 -5.87
C ASN A 469 -3.02 4.69 -4.56
N GLY A 470 -2.42 5.85 -4.29
CA GLY A 470 -1.57 6.07 -3.10
C GLY A 470 -2.27 5.88 -1.76
N THR A 471 -3.59 6.10 -1.71
CA THR A 471 -4.41 5.89 -0.50
C THR A 471 -4.45 4.44 -0.02
N ASP A 472 -4.21 3.45 -0.92
CA ASP A 472 -4.20 2.02 -0.59
C ASP A 472 -3.11 1.64 0.43
N ALA A 473 -2.12 2.53 0.61
CA ALA A 473 -1.04 2.36 1.58
C ALA A 473 -1.38 2.87 2.99
N PHE A 474 -2.29 3.85 3.12
CA PHE A 474 -2.43 4.65 4.33
C PHE A 474 -2.84 3.86 5.55
N ALA A 475 -3.86 2.99 5.42
CA ALA A 475 -4.37 2.20 6.55
C ALA A 475 -3.30 1.26 7.11
N GLU A 476 -2.56 0.56 6.24
CA GLU A 476 -1.52 -0.38 6.64
C GLU A 476 -0.34 0.34 7.34
N ILE A 477 0.11 1.47 6.78
CA ILE A 477 1.18 2.30 7.35
C ILE A 477 0.75 2.88 8.71
N LEU A 478 -0.47 3.45 8.78
CA LEU A 478 -1.03 4.05 9.98
C LEU A 478 -1.07 3.06 11.14
N VAL A 479 -1.65 1.88 10.92
CA VAL A 479 -1.76 0.84 11.95
C VAL A 479 -0.38 0.26 12.30
N LYS A 480 0.49 0.05 11.31
CA LYS A 480 1.83 -0.48 11.54
C LYS A 480 2.70 0.44 12.39
N ILE A 481 2.64 1.76 12.16
CA ILE A 481 3.52 2.72 12.83
C ILE A 481 2.92 3.22 14.16
N LEU A 482 1.63 3.57 14.17
CA LEU A 482 0.97 4.11 15.38
C LEU A 482 0.26 3.04 16.23
N GLY A 483 0.24 1.77 15.79
CA GLY A 483 -0.36 0.67 16.55
C GLY A 483 -1.83 0.93 16.91
N LYS A 484 -2.18 0.80 18.18
CA LYS A 484 -3.57 0.97 18.64
C LYS A 484 -4.14 2.36 18.43
N ASP A 485 -3.32 3.39 18.47
CA ASP A 485 -3.77 4.76 18.16
C ASP A 485 -4.09 4.88 16.67
N GLY A 486 -3.29 4.26 15.82
CA GLY A 486 -3.57 4.14 14.39
C GLY A 486 -4.85 3.37 14.09
N GLU A 487 -5.12 2.26 14.78
CA GLU A 487 -6.41 1.53 14.68
C GLU A 487 -7.59 2.43 15.10
N GLY A 488 -7.42 3.22 16.16
CA GLY A 488 -8.45 4.14 16.63
C GLY A 488 -8.77 5.24 15.65
N ILE A 489 -7.76 5.87 15.04
CA ILE A 489 -7.91 6.87 13.99
C ILE A 489 -8.61 6.24 12.78
N LEU A 490 -8.12 5.09 12.30
CA LEU A 490 -8.70 4.38 11.14
C LEU A 490 -10.20 4.09 11.35
N ASN A 491 -10.59 3.66 12.56
CA ASN A 491 -11.99 3.41 12.89
C ASN A 491 -12.87 4.67 12.84
N ILE A 492 -12.31 5.86 13.07
CA ILE A 492 -13.03 7.14 12.96
C ILE A 492 -13.12 7.57 11.49
N GLU A 493 -12.02 7.44 10.74
CA GLU A 493 -11.96 7.82 9.32
C GLU A 493 -12.87 6.95 8.42
N MET A 494 -13.18 5.73 8.85
CA MET A 494 -14.09 4.81 8.14
C MET A 494 -15.59 5.04 8.46
N LYS A 495 -15.94 5.93 9.40
CA LYS A 495 -17.33 6.28 9.77
C LYS A 495 -17.81 7.52 9.04
#